data_614cca92ad17cccf091c41d36adf8258
#
_entry.id   614cca92ad17cccf091c41d36adf8258
#
_cell.length_a   1.000
_cell.length_b   1.000
_cell.length_c   1.000
_cell.angle_alpha   90.00
_cell.angle_beta   90.00
_cell.angle_gamma   90.00
#
_symmetry.space_group_name_H-M   'P 1'
#
loop_
_entity.id
_entity.type
_entity.pdbx_description
1 polymer ?
#
loop_
_entity_poly.entity_id
_entity_poly.type
_entity_poly.pdbx_seq_one_letter_code
_entity_poly.pdbx_strand_id
1 'polypeptide(L)'
;MYAIVEMAGQQFKVAKDQKVFVHRLDAKQGSKVSFDRVLLIDDNGKVTIGAPVVEGAAVEVKILQHLKGDKVIVFKKKRRKGYQKQNGHRQHLTEVSVENIVSSGGAKKAKAKKATPKKEEAKKVEALVKEAGTDYSSMTVAELKAVAKEKGISGISSMKKAELIEAVSKA
;
A
#
# COMPACT_ATOMS: atom_id res chain seq x y z
N MET A 1 -21.41 -2.48 -16.94
CA MET A 1 -20.09 -1.81 -16.91
C MET A 1 -18.99 -2.84 -16.74
N TYR A 2 -17.98 -2.86 -17.61
CA TYR A 2 -16.78 -3.67 -17.43
C TYR A 2 -15.54 -2.85 -17.81
N ALA A 3 -14.38 -3.30 -17.36
CA ALA A 3 -13.10 -2.67 -17.69
C ALA A 3 -12.07 -3.72 -18.12
N ILE A 4 -11.13 -3.32 -18.97
CA ILE A 4 -9.90 -4.08 -19.25
C ILE A 4 -8.77 -3.38 -18.50
N VAL A 5 -8.18 -4.10 -17.54
CA VAL A 5 -7.15 -3.57 -16.64
C VAL A 5 -5.92 -4.47 -16.63
N GLU A 6 -4.76 -3.88 -16.53
CA GLU A 6 -3.51 -4.61 -16.35
C GLU A 6 -3.22 -4.78 -14.86
N MET A 7 -3.22 -6.04 -14.39
CA MET A 7 -2.93 -6.43 -13.03
C MET A 7 -1.77 -7.43 -12.99
N ALA A 8 -0.75 -7.16 -12.19
CA ALA A 8 0.42 -8.04 -12.06
C ALA A 8 1.05 -8.47 -13.40
N GLY A 9 1.10 -7.56 -14.39
CA GLY A 9 1.68 -7.80 -15.72
C GLY A 9 0.79 -8.58 -16.69
N GLN A 10 -0.46 -8.84 -16.35
CA GLN A 10 -1.45 -9.49 -17.22
C GLN A 10 -2.70 -8.63 -17.38
N GLN A 11 -3.38 -8.76 -18.52
CA GLN A 11 -4.61 -8.02 -18.81
C GLN A 11 -5.83 -8.88 -18.49
N PHE A 12 -6.77 -8.29 -17.77
CA PHE A 12 -8.01 -8.94 -17.35
C PHE A 12 -9.21 -8.10 -17.76
N LYS A 13 -10.24 -8.76 -18.28
CA LYS A 13 -11.57 -8.20 -18.40
C LYS A 13 -12.28 -8.41 -17.07
N VAL A 14 -12.67 -7.32 -16.41
CA VAL A 14 -13.27 -7.35 -15.08
C VAL A 14 -14.59 -6.59 -15.04
N ALA A 15 -15.55 -7.14 -14.32
CA ALA A 15 -16.80 -6.47 -13.97
C ALA A 15 -16.86 -6.23 -12.46
N LYS A 16 -17.80 -5.39 -12.03
CA LYS A 16 -18.04 -5.15 -10.61
C LYS A 16 -18.44 -6.46 -9.91
N ASP A 17 -17.99 -6.64 -8.68
CA ASP A 17 -18.23 -7.83 -7.82
C ASP A 17 -17.69 -9.17 -8.39
N GLN A 18 -16.88 -9.12 -9.44
CA GLN A 18 -16.25 -10.30 -10.02
C GLN A 18 -15.04 -10.74 -9.20
N LYS A 19 -14.86 -12.05 -9.03
CA LYS A 19 -13.65 -12.66 -8.47
C LYS A 19 -12.71 -13.06 -9.59
N VAL A 20 -11.44 -12.74 -9.46
CA VAL A 20 -10.40 -13.03 -10.45
C VAL A 20 -9.14 -13.55 -9.75
N PHE A 21 -8.45 -14.50 -10.41
CA PHE A 21 -7.15 -14.98 -9.96
C PHE A 21 -6.04 -14.27 -10.73
N VAL A 22 -5.21 -13.55 -10.00
CA VAL A 22 -4.05 -12.82 -10.55
C VAL A 22 -2.75 -13.41 -10.02
N HIS A 23 -1.62 -13.08 -10.62
CA HIS A 23 -0.32 -13.44 -10.05
C HIS A 23 -0.18 -12.89 -8.64
N ARG A 24 0.70 -13.51 -7.85
CA ARG A 24 0.92 -13.15 -6.45
C ARG A 24 1.16 -11.65 -6.28
N LEU A 25 0.33 -11.01 -5.46
CA LEU A 25 0.48 -9.62 -5.04
C LEU A 25 1.16 -9.55 -3.67
N ASP A 26 2.04 -8.55 -3.49
CA ASP A 26 2.76 -8.31 -2.24
C ASP A 26 1.93 -7.42 -1.28
N ALA A 27 0.71 -7.85 -1.00
CA ALA A 27 -0.20 -7.16 -0.09
C ALA A 27 -0.91 -8.17 0.82
N LYS A 28 -1.34 -7.73 1.99
CA LYS A 28 -1.99 -8.59 2.99
C LYS A 28 -3.41 -8.98 2.55
N GLN A 29 -3.88 -10.15 2.98
CA GLN A 29 -5.28 -10.56 2.82
C GLN A 29 -6.21 -9.53 3.47
N GLY A 30 -7.34 -9.24 2.82
CA GLY A 30 -8.31 -8.25 3.25
C GLY A 30 -7.96 -6.80 2.88
N SER A 31 -6.73 -6.51 2.40
CA SER A 31 -6.36 -5.16 1.97
C SER A 31 -6.99 -4.81 0.63
N LYS A 32 -7.21 -3.50 0.42
CA LYS A 32 -7.65 -2.93 -0.86
C LYS A 32 -6.44 -2.48 -1.66
N VAL A 33 -6.45 -2.78 -2.93
CA VAL A 33 -5.41 -2.38 -3.90
C VAL A 33 -6.09 -1.68 -5.07
N SER A 34 -5.51 -0.58 -5.54
CA SER A 34 -5.97 0.16 -6.71
C SER A 34 -5.03 -0.08 -7.88
N PHE A 35 -5.59 -0.36 -9.05
CA PHE A 35 -4.88 -0.51 -10.31
C PHE A 35 -5.26 0.62 -11.25
N ASP A 36 -4.26 1.46 -11.59
CA ASP A 36 -4.45 2.67 -12.41
C ASP A 36 -4.24 2.41 -13.91
N ARG A 37 -3.72 1.22 -14.29
CA ARG A 37 -3.47 0.87 -15.70
C ARG A 37 -4.71 0.27 -16.33
N VAL A 38 -5.73 1.10 -16.54
CA VAL A 38 -6.97 0.72 -17.22
C VAL A 38 -6.85 1.04 -18.70
N LEU A 39 -7.00 0.03 -19.55
CA LEU A 39 -6.84 0.14 -20.99
C LEU A 39 -8.14 0.50 -21.69
N LEU A 40 -9.27 -0.01 -21.18
CA LEU A 40 -10.59 0.21 -21.77
C LEU A 40 -11.65 0.14 -20.67
N ILE A 41 -12.68 0.99 -20.80
CA ILE A 41 -13.90 0.95 -19.98
C ILE A 41 -15.09 0.94 -20.92
N ASP A 42 -16.01 0.04 -20.66
CA ASP A 42 -17.34 0.03 -21.28
C ASP A 42 -18.40 0.30 -20.20
N ASP A 43 -19.10 1.41 -20.35
CA ASP A 43 -20.23 1.75 -19.51
C ASP A 43 -21.52 1.75 -20.35
N ASN A 44 -22.23 0.61 -20.32
CA ASN A 44 -23.51 0.44 -21.00
C ASN A 44 -23.48 0.80 -22.51
N GLY A 45 -22.43 0.41 -23.22
CA GLY A 45 -22.26 0.68 -24.65
C GLY A 45 -21.46 1.94 -24.97
N LYS A 46 -21.11 2.76 -23.96
CA LYS A 46 -20.19 3.88 -24.12
C LYS A 46 -18.77 3.41 -23.85
N VAL A 47 -18.05 3.11 -24.93
CA VAL A 47 -16.70 2.60 -24.84
C VAL A 47 -15.68 3.73 -24.81
N THR A 48 -14.83 3.76 -23.77
CA THR A 48 -13.69 4.67 -23.65
C THR A 48 -12.40 3.86 -23.76
N ILE A 49 -11.61 4.15 -24.79
CA ILE A 49 -10.33 3.44 -25.04
C ILE A 49 -9.19 4.35 -24.63
N GLY A 50 -8.23 3.81 -23.89
CA GLY A 50 -7.01 4.51 -23.51
C GLY A 50 -5.95 4.46 -24.61
N ALA A 51 -5.12 5.51 -24.70
CA ALA A 51 -3.97 5.56 -25.60
C ALA A 51 -2.69 5.90 -24.81
N PRO A 52 -2.03 4.96 -24.18
CA PRO A 52 -2.32 3.53 -23.97
C PRO A 52 -3.24 3.25 -22.78
N VAL A 53 -3.50 4.21 -21.87
CA VAL A 53 -4.26 4.07 -20.62
C VAL A 53 -5.33 5.15 -20.57
N VAL A 54 -6.48 4.84 -19.98
CA VAL A 54 -7.55 5.83 -19.71
C VAL A 54 -7.12 6.69 -18.51
N GLU A 55 -6.96 7.99 -18.75
CA GLU A 55 -6.54 8.93 -17.71
C GLU A 55 -7.60 9.08 -16.62
N GLY A 56 -7.18 8.99 -15.36
CA GLY A 56 -8.05 9.14 -14.20
C GLY A 56 -8.93 7.92 -13.90
N ALA A 57 -8.82 6.85 -14.68
CA ALA A 57 -9.50 5.59 -14.41
C ALA A 57 -8.71 4.74 -13.41
N ALA A 58 -9.45 4.03 -12.54
CA ALA A 58 -8.86 3.09 -11.60
C ALA A 58 -9.81 1.95 -11.30
N VAL A 59 -9.26 0.76 -11.04
CA VAL A 59 -10.02 -0.41 -10.57
C VAL A 59 -9.60 -0.73 -9.14
N GLU A 60 -10.54 -0.65 -8.23
CA GLU A 60 -10.33 -1.00 -6.83
C GLU A 60 -10.69 -2.46 -6.59
N VAL A 61 -9.74 -3.22 -6.08
CA VAL A 61 -9.93 -4.62 -5.75
C VAL A 61 -9.60 -4.89 -4.29
N LYS A 62 -10.29 -5.87 -3.71
CA LYS A 62 -10.01 -6.41 -2.37
C LYS A 62 -9.35 -7.77 -2.50
N ILE A 63 -8.25 -7.97 -1.81
CA ILE A 63 -7.57 -9.27 -1.73
C ILE A 63 -8.37 -10.18 -0.81
N LEU A 64 -8.83 -11.32 -1.34
CA LEU A 64 -9.53 -12.32 -0.56
C LEU A 64 -8.54 -13.28 0.08
N GLN A 65 -7.74 -13.95 -0.73
CA GLN A 65 -6.75 -14.93 -0.25
C GLN A 65 -5.58 -15.12 -1.21
N HIS A 66 -4.48 -15.62 -0.67
CA HIS A 66 -3.34 -16.09 -1.45
C HIS A 66 -3.38 -17.61 -1.51
N LEU A 67 -3.29 -18.16 -2.70
CA LEU A 67 -3.37 -19.60 -2.94
C LEU A 67 -2.33 -20.06 -3.94
N LYS A 68 -2.19 -21.38 -4.06
CA LYS A 68 -1.41 -22.01 -5.11
C LYS A 68 -2.37 -22.70 -6.06
N GLY A 69 -2.18 -22.51 -7.35
CA GLY A 69 -2.92 -23.22 -8.39
C GLY A 69 -2.70 -24.72 -8.38
N ASP A 70 -3.32 -25.41 -9.31
CA ASP A 70 -3.15 -26.85 -9.48
C ASP A 70 -1.72 -27.21 -9.83
N LYS A 71 -1.31 -28.43 -9.49
CA LYS A 71 0.03 -28.91 -9.81
C LYS A 71 0.10 -29.28 -11.29
N VAL A 72 0.91 -28.55 -12.04
CA VAL A 72 1.23 -28.87 -13.43
C VAL A 72 2.46 -29.76 -13.46
N ILE A 73 2.31 -30.91 -14.10
CA ILE A 73 3.39 -31.88 -14.25
C ILE A 73 4.13 -31.58 -15.57
N VAL A 74 5.37 -31.18 -15.45
CA VAL A 74 6.27 -31.00 -16.60
C VAL A 74 7.05 -32.27 -16.79
N PHE A 75 6.71 -33.04 -17.82
CA PHE A 75 7.32 -34.32 -18.15
C PHE A 75 8.08 -34.27 -19.44
N LYS A 76 9.36 -34.71 -19.43
CA LYS A 76 10.23 -34.77 -20.59
C LYS A 76 10.78 -36.18 -20.70
N LYS A 77 10.61 -36.81 -21.87
CA LYS A 77 11.14 -38.14 -22.15
C LYS A 77 11.70 -38.19 -23.57
N LYS A 78 12.83 -38.87 -23.72
CA LYS A 78 13.34 -39.28 -25.05
C LYS A 78 13.29 -40.81 -25.11
N ARG A 79 12.44 -41.35 -25.99
CA ARG A 79 12.32 -42.81 -26.12
C ARG A 79 13.63 -43.44 -26.54
N ARG A 80 13.91 -44.65 -26.07
CA ARG A 80 15.13 -45.44 -26.35
C ARG A 80 16.46 -44.76 -25.97
N LYS A 81 16.42 -43.67 -25.22
CA LYS A 81 17.62 -42.90 -24.83
C LYS A 81 17.86 -42.87 -23.30
N GLY A 82 17.09 -43.59 -22.52
CA GLY A 82 17.20 -43.59 -21.04
C GLY A 82 16.90 -42.23 -20.40
N TYR A 83 16.51 -41.19 -21.20
CA TYR A 83 16.25 -39.85 -20.68
C TYR A 83 14.78 -39.70 -20.29
N GLN A 84 14.55 -39.42 -18.99
CA GLN A 84 13.24 -39.11 -18.44
C GLN A 84 13.42 -38.11 -17.29
N LYS A 85 12.73 -36.98 -17.36
CA LYS A 85 12.66 -36.01 -16.27
C LYS A 85 11.21 -35.59 -16.01
N GLN A 86 10.84 -35.51 -14.74
CA GLN A 86 9.52 -35.07 -14.29
C GLN A 86 9.67 -34.03 -13.18
N ASN A 87 9.04 -32.88 -13.38
CA ASN A 87 9.00 -31.82 -12.38
C ASN A 87 7.54 -31.37 -12.19
N GLY A 88 7.14 -31.08 -10.96
CA GLY A 88 5.85 -30.46 -10.68
C GLY A 88 6.00 -28.97 -10.44
N HIS A 89 5.10 -28.17 -11.00
CA HIS A 89 5.02 -26.73 -10.76
C HIS A 89 3.66 -26.36 -10.18
N ARG A 90 3.63 -25.49 -9.16
CA ARG A 90 2.42 -24.82 -8.65
C ARG A 90 2.62 -23.32 -8.67
N GLN A 91 1.79 -22.64 -9.46
CA GLN A 91 1.83 -21.19 -9.55
C GLN A 91 1.22 -20.55 -8.30
N HIS A 92 1.90 -19.56 -7.74
CA HIS A 92 1.36 -18.74 -6.66
C HIS A 92 0.41 -17.70 -7.25
N LEU A 93 -0.81 -17.68 -6.75
CA LEU A 93 -1.88 -16.80 -7.19
C LEU A 93 -2.46 -16.02 -6.01
N THR A 94 -3.17 -14.94 -6.33
CA THR A 94 -3.97 -14.16 -5.39
C THR A 94 -5.39 -14.08 -5.92
N GLU A 95 -6.36 -14.48 -5.14
CA GLU A 95 -7.78 -14.26 -5.43
C GLU A 95 -8.17 -12.86 -4.99
N VAL A 96 -8.70 -12.08 -5.93
CA VAL A 96 -9.16 -10.71 -5.69
C VAL A 96 -10.63 -10.57 -6.08
N SER A 97 -11.36 -9.74 -5.36
CA SER A 97 -12.72 -9.32 -5.71
C SER A 97 -12.69 -7.86 -6.17
N VAL A 98 -13.29 -7.57 -7.30
CA VAL A 98 -13.41 -6.21 -7.84
C VAL A 98 -14.53 -5.50 -7.07
N GLU A 99 -14.20 -4.43 -6.34
CA GLU A 99 -15.20 -3.65 -5.60
C GLU A 99 -15.78 -2.53 -6.47
N ASN A 100 -14.89 -1.71 -7.07
CA ASN A 100 -15.31 -0.56 -7.85
C ASN A 100 -14.48 -0.40 -9.14
N ILE A 101 -15.14 0.13 -10.17
CA ILE A 101 -14.51 0.58 -11.41
C ILE A 101 -14.79 2.08 -11.53
N VAL A 102 -13.76 2.91 -11.45
CA VAL A 102 -13.84 4.37 -11.56
C VAL A 102 -13.47 4.73 -12.98
N SER A 103 -14.41 5.32 -13.73
CA SER A 103 -14.24 5.62 -15.17
C SER A 103 -13.58 6.97 -15.46
N SER A 104 -13.82 7.98 -14.65
CA SER A 104 -13.13 9.28 -14.73
C SER A 104 -13.47 10.11 -13.49
N GLY A 105 -12.47 10.83 -12.95
CA GLY A 105 -12.67 11.76 -11.83
C GLY A 105 -12.23 11.23 -10.47
N GLY A 106 -11.62 10.08 -10.40
CA GLY A 106 -10.77 9.77 -9.25
C GLY A 106 -9.64 10.78 -9.25
N ALA A 107 -9.78 11.86 -8.45
CA ALA A 107 -8.64 12.68 -8.11
C ALA A 107 -7.50 11.71 -7.87
N LYS A 108 -6.36 11.91 -8.56
CA LYS A 108 -5.09 11.31 -8.18
C LYS A 108 -5.04 11.35 -6.66
N LYS A 109 -5.44 10.28 -5.97
CA LYS A 109 -4.89 10.05 -4.65
C LYS A 109 -3.42 9.99 -4.93
N ALA A 110 -2.80 11.15 -4.77
CA ALA A 110 -1.37 11.31 -4.88
C ALA A 110 -0.80 10.05 -4.27
N LYS A 111 0.04 9.33 -5.03
CA LYS A 111 0.95 8.35 -4.46
C LYS A 111 1.30 8.92 -3.11
N ALA A 112 0.85 8.28 -2.04
CA ALA A 112 1.32 8.63 -0.74
C ALA A 112 2.83 8.56 -0.88
N LYS A 113 3.46 9.71 -1.12
CA LYS A 113 4.88 9.86 -0.91
C LYS A 113 5.04 9.25 0.45
N LYS A 114 5.82 8.20 0.52
CA LYS A 114 6.35 7.64 1.74
C LYS A 114 6.82 8.86 2.55
N ALA A 115 5.85 9.46 3.26
CA ALA A 115 6.14 10.53 4.18
C ALA A 115 6.98 9.84 5.24
N THR A 116 8.24 10.18 5.26
CA THR A 116 9.12 9.83 6.34
C THR A 116 8.38 10.09 7.65
N PRO A 117 8.44 9.20 8.62
CA PRO A 117 7.67 9.29 9.88
C PRO A 117 7.93 10.55 10.70
N LYS A 118 8.83 11.42 10.26
CA LYS A 118 9.26 12.65 10.91
C LYS A 118 8.22 13.78 10.97
N LYS A 119 7.11 13.70 10.21
CA LYS A 119 6.10 14.77 10.16
C LYS A 119 4.82 14.41 10.95
N GLU A 120 4.59 13.13 11.23
CA GLU A 120 3.50 12.73 12.13
C GLU A 120 3.87 12.89 13.59
N GLU A 121 5.13 12.68 13.96
CA GLU A 121 5.62 12.98 15.32
C GLU A 121 5.53 14.47 15.65
N ALA A 122 5.87 15.35 14.72
CA ALA A 122 5.77 16.79 14.94
C ALA A 122 4.32 17.28 15.13
N LYS A 123 3.35 16.71 14.38
CA LYS A 123 1.92 17.04 14.56
C LYS A 123 1.31 16.45 15.82
N LYS A 124 1.80 15.29 16.25
CA LYS A 124 1.33 14.65 17.48
C LYS A 124 1.86 15.36 18.73
N VAL A 125 3.09 15.90 18.64
CA VAL A 125 3.69 16.72 19.70
C VAL A 125 2.96 18.05 19.81
N GLU A 126 2.60 18.69 18.69
CA GLU A 126 1.86 19.97 18.70
C GLU A 126 0.42 19.84 19.25
N ALA A 127 -0.24 18.67 19.03
CA ALA A 127 -1.55 18.37 19.60
C ALA A 127 -1.46 18.06 21.10
N LEU A 128 -0.40 17.38 21.57
CA LEU A 128 -0.17 17.04 22.97
C LEU A 128 0.19 18.27 23.82
N VAL A 129 0.92 19.24 23.23
CA VAL A 129 1.30 20.49 23.92
C VAL A 129 0.08 21.41 24.14
N LYS A 130 -0.99 21.26 23.34
CA LYS A 130 -2.22 22.08 23.50
C LYS A 130 -3.25 21.49 24.47
N GLU A 131 -3.16 20.20 24.82
CA GLU A 131 -4.17 19.53 25.67
C GLU A 131 -3.70 19.12 27.08
N ALA A 132 -2.39 19.14 27.37
CA ALA A 132 -1.89 18.70 28.68
C ALA A 132 -1.25 19.85 29.45
N GLY A 133 -1.94 20.29 30.48
CA GLY A 133 -1.30 21.04 31.57
C GLY A 133 -0.18 20.22 32.20
N THR A 134 1.06 20.61 31.92
CA THR A 134 2.25 20.56 32.77
C THR A 134 2.77 19.25 33.38
N ASP A 135 2.55 18.06 32.83
CA ASP A 135 3.25 16.86 33.32
C ASP A 135 4.35 16.39 32.34
N TYR A 136 5.47 17.13 32.35
CA TYR A 136 6.65 16.78 31.57
C TYR A 136 7.35 15.50 32.04
N SER A 137 6.99 14.95 33.19
CA SER A 137 7.58 13.73 33.76
C SER A 137 7.21 12.46 32.99
N SER A 138 6.04 12.43 32.34
CA SER A 138 5.56 11.31 31.53
C SER A 138 6.11 11.29 30.10
N MET A 139 6.71 12.38 29.64
CA MET A 139 7.25 12.52 28.27
C MET A 139 8.56 11.78 28.06
N THR A 140 8.78 11.30 26.85
CA THR A 140 10.06 10.69 26.46
C THR A 140 11.15 11.75 26.25
N VAL A 141 12.42 11.34 26.35
CA VAL A 141 13.57 12.24 26.15
C VAL A 141 13.57 12.91 24.77
N ALA A 142 13.04 12.22 23.76
CA ALA A 142 12.95 12.75 22.40
C ALA A 142 11.91 13.89 22.30
N GLU A 143 10.77 13.72 22.94
CA GLU A 143 9.70 14.72 23.03
C GLU A 143 10.11 15.93 23.86
N LEU A 144 10.76 15.71 25.00
CA LEU A 144 11.32 16.80 25.82
C LEU A 144 12.35 17.65 25.07
N LYS A 145 13.20 17.01 24.25
CA LYS A 145 14.16 17.72 23.38
C LYS A 145 13.47 18.52 22.29
N ALA A 146 12.36 18.05 21.75
CA ALA A 146 11.58 18.78 20.74
C ALA A 146 10.95 20.05 21.36
N VAL A 147 10.30 19.91 22.54
CA VAL A 147 9.70 21.03 23.28
C VAL A 147 10.76 22.05 23.73
N ALA A 148 11.92 21.59 24.22
CA ALA A 148 13.02 22.46 24.60
C ALA A 148 13.60 23.24 23.40
N LYS A 149 13.60 22.64 22.20
CA LYS A 149 14.01 23.31 20.97
C LYS A 149 13.01 24.39 20.52
N GLU A 150 11.72 24.16 20.68
CA GLU A 150 10.66 25.15 20.39
C GLU A 150 10.72 26.33 21.36
N LYS A 151 11.05 26.07 22.63
CA LYS A 151 11.26 27.12 23.65
C LYS A 151 12.64 27.82 23.56
N GLY A 152 13.47 27.47 22.57
CA GLY A 152 14.75 28.13 22.29
C GLY A 152 15.87 27.83 23.29
N ILE A 153 15.77 26.73 24.05
CA ILE A 153 16.76 26.35 25.07
C ILE A 153 18.03 25.81 24.35
N SER A 154 19.21 26.37 24.65
CA SER A 154 20.48 25.90 24.14
C SER A 154 21.08 24.77 24.98
N GLY A 155 21.91 23.89 24.36
CA GLY A 155 22.58 22.79 25.07
C GLY A 155 21.78 21.49 25.24
N ILE A 156 20.63 21.35 24.59
CA ILE A 156 19.67 20.24 24.70
C ILE A 156 20.28 18.86 24.41
N SER A 157 21.33 18.78 23.61
CA SER A 157 21.94 17.51 23.18
C SER A 157 22.67 16.78 24.30
N SER A 158 23.22 17.49 25.27
CA SER A 158 24.03 16.95 26.38
C SER A 158 23.24 16.76 27.69
N MET A 159 22.02 17.29 27.78
CA MET A 159 21.19 17.25 28.98
C MET A 159 20.53 15.91 29.22
N LYS A 160 20.49 15.45 30.48
CA LYS A 160 19.74 14.27 30.93
C LYS A 160 18.25 14.57 31.03
N LYS A 161 17.40 13.51 31.12
CA LYS A 161 15.93 13.66 31.18
C LYS A 161 15.47 14.62 32.29
N ALA A 162 16.06 14.52 33.48
CA ALA A 162 15.73 15.37 34.61
C ALA A 162 16.04 16.86 34.36
N GLU A 163 17.21 17.15 33.77
CA GLU A 163 17.66 18.50 33.42
C GLU A 163 16.80 19.11 32.30
N LEU A 164 16.35 18.27 31.34
CA LEU A 164 15.43 18.71 30.29
C LEU A 164 14.05 19.08 30.85
N ILE A 165 13.53 18.31 31.80
CA ILE A 165 12.25 18.62 32.47
C ILE A 165 12.35 19.93 33.23
N GLU A 166 13.43 20.15 33.96
CA GLU A 166 13.66 21.36 34.74
C GLU A 166 13.88 22.59 33.84
N ALA A 167 14.61 22.45 32.75
CA ALA A 167 14.81 23.51 31.76
C ALA A 167 13.51 23.89 31.04
N VAL A 168 12.68 22.91 30.67
CA VAL A 168 11.40 23.13 29.99
C VAL A 168 10.34 23.69 30.92
N SER A 169 10.39 23.38 32.23
CA SER A 169 9.46 23.90 33.22
C SER A 169 9.80 25.35 33.66
N LYS A 170 11.05 25.77 33.54
CA LYS A 170 11.51 27.12 33.88
C LYS A 170 11.43 28.12 32.70
N ALA A 171 11.28 27.66 31.48
CA ALA A 171 11.15 28.45 30.27
C ALA A 171 9.69 28.51 29.77
#